data_0ccae80442c7a863c59fd46c2276a88c
#
_entry.id   0ccae80442c7a863c59fd46c2276a88c
#
_cell.length_a   1.000
_cell.length_b   1.000
_cell.length_c   1.000
_cell.angle_alpha   90.00
_cell.angle_beta   90.00
_cell.angle_gamma   90.00
#
_symmetry.space_group_name_H-M   'P 1'
#
loop_
_entity.id
_entity.type
_entity.pdbx_description
1 polymer ?
#
loop_
_entity_poly.entity_id
_entity_poly.type
_entity_poly.pdbx_seq_one_letter_code
_entity_poly.pdbx_strand_id
1 'polypeptide(L)'
;MYKLVFDKKVIKDLKQIDSVWQKKILNKINDTVVISPYDGKRLVGNMSNFYRIRVGDYRIIYEIIEDVITVEIIKIGHRKEVY
;
A
#
# COMPACT_ATOMS: atom_id res chain seq x y z
N MET A 1 6.60 -12.15 -9.07
CA MET A 1 5.84 -11.69 -7.91
C MET A 1 6.77 -11.07 -6.90
N TYR A 2 6.43 -9.91 -6.38
CA TYR A 2 7.26 -9.19 -5.41
C TYR A 2 7.01 -9.72 -4.01
N LYS A 3 8.02 -9.64 -3.17
CA LYS A 3 7.86 -9.89 -1.73
C LYS A 3 7.06 -8.76 -1.12
N LEU A 4 6.28 -9.07 -0.09
CA LEU A 4 5.44 -8.08 0.58
C LEU A 4 5.92 -7.87 2.00
N VAL A 5 6.18 -6.63 2.36
CA VAL A 5 6.59 -6.23 3.71
C VAL A 5 5.67 -5.12 4.18
N PHE A 6 5.30 -5.15 5.46
CA PHE A 6 4.50 -4.11 6.08
C PHE A 6 5.34 -3.35 7.10
N ASP A 7 5.33 -2.02 7.00
CA ASP A 7 5.87 -1.18 8.06
C ASP A 7 5.10 -1.43 9.36
N LYS A 8 5.78 -1.37 10.50
CA LYS A 8 5.14 -1.62 11.79
C LYS A 8 3.94 -0.73 12.06
N LYS A 9 4.02 0.53 11.66
CA LYS A 9 2.92 1.48 11.84
C LYS A 9 1.70 1.08 11.02
N VAL A 10 1.94 0.49 9.86
CA VAL A 10 0.87 0.05 8.97
C VAL A 10 0.08 -1.10 9.59
N ILE A 11 0.76 -2.02 10.24
CA ILE A 11 0.08 -3.12 10.92
C ILE A 11 -0.85 -2.59 12.01
N LYS A 12 -0.38 -1.59 12.76
CA LYS A 12 -1.19 -0.93 13.78
C LYS A 12 -2.40 -0.25 13.18
N ASP A 13 -2.19 0.51 12.10
CA ASP A 13 -3.27 1.22 11.42
C ASP A 13 -4.29 0.25 10.86
N LEU A 14 -3.84 -0.84 10.27
CA LEU A 14 -4.70 -1.84 9.68
C LEU A 14 -5.62 -2.49 10.71
N LYS A 15 -5.10 -2.73 11.92
CA LYS A 15 -5.89 -3.33 13.00
C LYS A 15 -7.05 -2.45 13.45
N GLN A 16 -6.98 -1.14 13.22
CA GLN A 16 -8.03 -0.21 13.60
C GLN A 16 -9.09 -0.04 12.51
N ILE A 17 -8.88 -0.65 11.36
CA ILE A 17 -9.82 -0.59 10.25
C ILE A 17 -10.84 -1.71 10.42
N ASP A 18 -12.10 -1.41 10.07
CA ASP A 18 -13.17 -2.39 10.05
C ASP A 18 -12.75 -3.66 9.29
N SER A 19 -13.14 -4.83 9.81
CA SER A 19 -12.70 -6.11 9.27
C SER A 19 -13.06 -6.32 7.80
N VAL A 20 -14.21 -5.80 7.37
CA VAL A 20 -14.62 -5.90 5.96
C VAL A 20 -13.64 -5.15 5.07
N TRP A 21 -13.25 -3.96 5.47
CA TRP A 21 -12.29 -3.16 4.72
C TRP A 21 -10.88 -3.70 4.83
N GLN A 22 -10.50 -4.26 5.97
CA GLN A 22 -9.21 -4.95 6.10
C GLN A 22 -9.06 -6.02 5.03
N LYS A 23 -10.09 -6.85 4.85
CA LYS A 23 -10.05 -7.91 3.84
C LYS A 23 -9.95 -7.35 2.43
N LYS A 24 -10.71 -6.31 2.13
CA LYS A 24 -10.68 -5.69 0.81
C LYS A 24 -9.31 -5.10 0.51
N ILE A 25 -8.70 -4.45 1.51
CA ILE A 25 -7.37 -3.85 1.38
C ILE A 25 -6.32 -4.94 1.14
N LEU A 26 -6.33 -5.98 1.97
CA LEU A 26 -5.37 -7.07 1.84
C LEU A 26 -5.52 -7.82 0.52
N ASN A 27 -6.76 -8.05 0.08
CA ASN A 27 -7.00 -8.68 -1.21
C ASN A 27 -6.47 -7.83 -2.35
N LYS A 28 -6.68 -6.52 -2.28
CA LYS A 28 -6.18 -5.62 -3.32
C LYS A 28 -4.65 -5.66 -3.39
N ILE A 29 -4.00 -5.67 -2.23
CA ILE A 29 -2.54 -5.75 -2.17
C ILE A 29 -2.06 -7.06 -2.81
N ASN A 30 -2.67 -8.18 -2.43
CA ASN A 30 -2.27 -9.48 -2.94
C ASN A 30 -2.59 -9.67 -4.42
N ASP A 31 -3.71 -9.11 -4.89
CA ASP A 31 -4.17 -9.33 -6.26
C ASP A 31 -3.52 -8.39 -7.26
N THR A 32 -3.05 -7.22 -6.81
CA THR A 32 -2.51 -6.22 -7.73
C THR A 32 -1.13 -5.72 -7.36
N VAL A 33 -0.91 -5.33 -6.12
CA VAL A 33 0.34 -4.64 -5.75
C VAL A 33 1.55 -5.55 -5.88
N VAL A 34 1.48 -6.78 -5.36
CA VAL A 34 2.62 -7.70 -5.42
C VAL A 34 2.83 -8.29 -6.81
N ILE A 35 1.82 -8.23 -7.66
CA ILE A 35 1.90 -8.76 -9.03
C ILE A 35 2.38 -7.68 -9.98
N SER A 36 1.79 -6.49 -9.89
CA SER A 36 2.08 -5.38 -10.80
C SER A 36 2.20 -4.06 -10.03
N PRO A 37 3.26 -3.90 -9.22
CA PRO A 37 3.36 -2.73 -8.34
C PRO A 37 3.45 -1.40 -9.09
N TYR A 38 3.89 -1.42 -10.34
CA TYR A 38 4.00 -0.19 -11.13
C TYR A 38 2.66 0.29 -11.69
N ASP A 39 1.59 -0.50 -11.54
CA ASP A 39 0.26 -0.08 -12.00
C ASP A 39 -0.40 0.95 -11.07
N GLY A 40 0.12 1.15 -9.87
CA GLY A 40 -0.35 2.20 -8.99
C GLY A 40 0.03 3.58 -9.50
N LYS A 41 -0.56 4.61 -8.90
CA LYS A 41 -0.24 5.98 -9.25
C LYS A 41 1.06 6.40 -8.57
N ARG A 42 2.05 6.76 -9.37
CA ARG A 42 3.33 7.21 -8.86
C ARG A 42 3.21 8.56 -8.16
N LEU A 43 3.83 8.68 -6.99
CA LEU A 43 3.92 9.94 -6.29
C LEU A 43 5.08 10.74 -6.85
N VAL A 44 4.94 12.08 -6.86
CA VAL A 44 5.92 12.98 -7.45
C VAL A 44 6.85 13.59 -6.40
N GLY A 45 7.91 14.23 -6.86
CA GLY A 45 8.89 14.90 -6.00
C GLY A 45 9.83 13.93 -5.35
N ASN A 46 10.12 14.15 -4.06
CA ASN A 46 11.07 13.33 -3.32
C ASN A 46 10.56 11.92 -3.05
N MET A 47 9.33 11.62 -3.45
CA MET A 47 8.70 10.31 -3.25
C MET A 47 8.58 9.54 -4.55
N SER A 48 9.58 9.65 -5.43
CA SER A 48 9.52 9.08 -6.78
C SER A 48 9.41 7.56 -6.83
N ASN A 49 9.87 6.86 -5.77
CA ASN A 49 9.77 5.40 -5.70
C ASN A 49 8.50 4.94 -4.97
N PHE A 50 7.65 5.86 -4.61
CA PHE A 50 6.43 5.60 -3.87
C PHE A 50 5.24 5.64 -4.78
N TYR A 51 4.30 4.75 -4.53
CA TYR A 51 3.10 4.59 -5.34
C TYR A 51 1.88 4.55 -4.44
N ARG A 52 0.73 4.79 -5.03
CA ARG A 52 -0.54 4.83 -4.32
C ARG A 52 -1.59 4.03 -5.08
N ILE A 53 -2.40 3.28 -4.34
CA ILE A 53 -3.63 2.69 -4.85
C ILE A 53 -4.78 3.02 -3.90
N ARG A 54 -5.98 2.90 -4.41
CA ARG A 54 -7.21 3.14 -3.64
C ARG A 54 -7.99 1.86 -3.45
N VAL A 55 -8.59 1.74 -2.27
CA VAL A 55 -9.59 0.71 -1.98
C VAL A 55 -10.73 1.43 -1.26
N GLY A 56 -11.81 1.74 -1.98
CA GLY A 56 -12.88 2.58 -1.46
C GLY A 56 -12.34 3.94 -1.05
N ASP A 57 -12.59 4.33 0.19
CA ASP A 57 -12.09 5.60 0.73
C ASP A 57 -10.72 5.47 1.37
N TYR A 58 -10.11 4.29 1.30
CA TYR A 58 -8.79 4.07 1.85
C TYR A 58 -7.72 4.21 0.79
N ARG A 59 -6.55 4.67 1.21
CA ARG A 59 -5.39 4.81 0.35
C ARG A 59 -4.26 4.00 0.90
N ILE A 60 -3.56 3.33 0.00
CA ILE A 60 -2.41 2.50 0.34
C ILE A 60 -1.21 3.11 -0.36
N ILE A 61 -0.20 3.50 0.42
CA ILE A 61 1.05 4.02 -0.10
C ILE A 61 2.10 2.94 0.11
N TYR A 62 2.83 2.64 -0.94
CA TYR A 62 3.87 1.62 -0.90
C TYR A 62 5.10 2.07 -1.67
N GLU A 63 6.22 1.51 -1.28
CA GLU A 63 7.50 1.73 -1.95
C GLU A 63 7.91 0.47 -2.69
N ILE A 64 8.44 0.65 -3.90
CA ILE A 64 8.98 -0.46 -4.68
C ILE A 64 10.49 -0.45 -4.50
N ILE A 65 11.01 -1.54 -3.94
CA ILE A 65 12.44 -1.70 -3.70
C ILE A 65 12.91 -2.76 -4.69
N GLU A 66 13.31 -2.31 -5.86
CA GLU A 66 13.58 -3.18 -7.00
C GLU A 66 14.76 -4.12 -6.77
N ASP A 67 15.80 -3.65 -6.10
CA ASP A 67 17.01 -4.44 -5.87
C ASP A 67 16.74 -5.76 -5.18
N VAL A 68 15.73 -5.81 -4.34
CA VAL A 68 15.35 -7.01 -3.58
C VAL A 68 13.96 -7.51 -3.97
N ILE A 69 13.42 -6.99 -5.06
CA ILE A 69 12.10 -7.37 -5.59
C ILE A 69 11.06 -7.40 -4.48
N THR A 70 10.96 -6.29 -3.77
CA THR A 70 10.11 -6.16 -2.58
C THR A 70 9.23 -4.94 -2.70
N VAL A 71 8.00 -5.06 -2.23
CA VAL A 71 7.08 -3.94 -2.04
C VAL A 71 6.88 -3.77 -0.54
N GLU A 72 7.15 -2.58 -0.04
CA GLU A 72 6.90 -2.26 1.37
C GLU A 72 5.69 -1.37 1.47
N ILE A 73 4.69 -1.79 2.23
CA ILE A 73 3.51 -0.97 2.50
C ILE A 73 3.89 0.03 3.59
N ILE A 74 3.86 1.31 3.22
CA ILE A 74 4.33 2.40 4.07
C ILE A 74 3.21 3.04 4.86
N LYS A 75 2.02 3.13 4.27
CA LYS A 75 0.89 3.77 4.94
C LYS A 75 -0.42 3.24 4.40
N ILE A 76 -1.37 3.03 5.30
CA ILE A 76 -2.76 2.73 4.97
C ILE A 76 -3.61 3.66 5.82
N GLY A 77 -4.51 4.40 5.20
CA GLY A 77 -5.38 5.29 5.94
C GLY A 77 -6.53 5.79 5.10
N HIS A 78 -7.51 6.37 5.79
CA HIS A 78 -8.63 7.01 5.13
C HIS A 78 -8.12 8.19 4.30
N ARG A 79 -8.78 8.47 3.18
CA ARG A 79 -8.34 9.55 2.27
C ARG A 79 -8.17 10.89 2.95
N LYS A 80 -8.90 11.13 4.04
CA LYS A 80 -8.80 12.39 4.81
C LYS A 80 -7.56 12.43 5.68
N GLU A 81 -6.93 11.31 5.96
CA GLU A 81 -5.79 11.20 6.87
C GLU A 81 -4.46 11.10 6.14
N VAL A 82 -4.47 10.65 4.88
CA VAL A 82 -3.25 10.36 4.14
C VAL A 82 -2.72 11.60 3.40
N TYR A 83 -3.54 12.60 3.22
CA TYR A 83 -3.15 13.85 2.57
C TYR A 83 -3.34 15.03 3.46
#